data_a90ce2a0ccd03b8146da1e99273cc668
#
_entry.id   a90ce2a0ccd03b8146da1e99273cc668
#
_cell.length_a   1.000
_cell.length_b   1.000
_cell.length_c   1.000
_cell.angle_alpha   90.00
_cell.angle_beta   90.00
_cell.angle_gamma   90.00
#
_symmetry.space_group_name_H-M   'P 1'
#
loop_
_entity.id
_entity.type
_entity.pdbx_description
1 polymer ?
#
loop_
_entity_poly.entity_id
_entity_poly.type
_entity_poly.pdbx_seq_one_letter_code
_entity_poly.pdbx_strand_id
1 'polypeptide(L)'
;MNQAQTPLAPTIRAIASQLPEPCWTTQELLEASGNRFSDKLQGMLAHLGVNTRHSVLANYPDVLFKAAEPELAISGSALAVQSARTCIEKSGSDPDEIGLVLGVTSSPSRLLPSLVCDLFVHMPELRRDTPNLSIEYMGCSAIAKAVDCARWFLSCQPDKHVLICFMDAITPLSPPLPGTYTHFSEVSADKRQQTVNAMHGILFGDASVAMLLGTQGSGPALGPIVHLTNDRAVDAELGTVPDGGSDIPVVKGERREYTLSPEVTPRGTFYATSTVKQVLASGETLLKAPCEATRLLMHTGSERILDGLCEQFGVSKASPAVASSYRILRQYGNTIGCSVPLMLADPTPWPEGEALMVAFGLSFSCGAGAMTVPQGGWTP
;
A
#
# COMPACT_ATOMS: atom_id res chain seq x y z
N MET A 1 -17.20 24.98 29.59
CA MET A 1 -16.07 24.09 29.24
C MET A 1 -16.66 22.98 28.41
N ASN A 2 -16.49 23.02 27.08
CA ASN A 2 -16.85 21.87 26.24
C ASN A 2 -15.92 20.72 26.61
N GLN A 3 -16.47 19.63 27.13
CA GLN A 3 -15.73 18.39 27.19
C GLN A 3 -15.32 18.09 25.74
N ALA A 4 -14.01 18.06 25.47
CA ALA A 4 -13.51 17.59 24.21
C ALA A 4 -14.04 16.17 24.02
N GLN A 5 -14.95 15.98 23.10
CA GLN A 5 -15.42 14.64 22.75
C GLN A 5 -14.21 13.85 22.27
N THR A 6 -13.97 12.69 22.86
CA THR A 6 -12.94 11.77 22.38
C THR A 6 -13.20 11.51 20.90
N PRO A 7 -12.19 11.66 20.02
CA PRO A 7 -12.39 11.41 18.59
C PRO A 7 -12.93 10.00 18.37
N LEU A 8 -13.91 9.87 17.48
CA LEU A 8 -14.43 8.56 17.08
C LEU A 8 -13.29 7.70 16.53
N ALA A 9 -13.15 6.48 17.03
CA ALA A 9 -12.25 5.48 16.51
C ALA A 9 -13.02 4.48 15.64
N PRO A 10 -12.98 4.58 14.30
CA PRO A 10 -13.60 3.58 13.43
C PRO A 10 -13.06 2.19 13.73
N THR A 11 -13.93 1.20 13.76
CA THR A 11 -13.59 -0.19 14.05
C THR A 11 -13.67 -1.03 12.78
N ILE A 12 -12.72 -1.92 12.57
CA ILE A 12 -12.75 -2.85 11.44
C ILE A 12 -13.85 -3.89 11.70
N ARG A 13 -14.86 -3.93 10.83
CA ARG A 13 -15.94 -4.94 10.85
C ARG A 13 -15.54 -6.18 10.06
N ALA A 14 -14.96 -5.96 8.90
CA ALA A 14 -14.41 -7.03 8.04
C ALA A 14 -13.31 -6.48 7.17
N ILE A 15 -12.44 -7.38 6.73
CA ILE A 15 -11.40 -7.11 5.76
C ILE A 15 -11.22 -8.34 4.86
N ALA A 16 -10.98 -8.11 3.57
CA ALA A 16 -10.71 -9.18 2.62
C ALA A 16 -9.67 -8.72 1.59
N SER A 17 -8.75 -9.59 1.27
CA SER A 17 -7.75 -9.38 0.22
C SER A 17 -8.03 -10.27 -0.98
N GLN A 18 -7.67 -9.77 -2.16
CA GLN A 18 -7.68 -10.52 -3.41
C GLN A 18 -6.37 -10.29 -4.15
N LEU A 19 -5.80 -11.38 -4.63
CA LEU A 19 -4.55 -11.38 -5.39
C LEU A 19 -4.83 -11.92 -6.79
N PRO A 20 -4.15 -11.42 -7.83
CA PRO A 20 -4.17 -12.06 -9.13
C PRO A 20 -3.66 -13.51 -9.05
N GLU A 21 -4.19 -14.39 -9.90
CA GLU A 21 -3.73 -15.80 -9.95
C GLU A 21 -2.26 -15.92 -10.42
N PRO A 22 -1.78 -15.21 -11.47
CA PRO A 22 -0.38 -15.29 -11.87
C PRO A 22 0.54 -14.83 -10.75
N CYS A 23 1.51 -15.67 -10.40
CA CYS A 23 2.47 -15.44 -9.33
C CYS A 23 3.87 -15.83 -9.81
N TRP A 24 4.85 -14.97 -9.59
CA TRP A 24 6.21 -15.12 -10.06
C TRP A 24 7.19 -15.02 -8.90
N THR A 25 8.15 -15.94 -8.83
CA THR A 25 9.27 -15.83 -7.88
C THR A 25 10.32 -14.85 -8.38
N THR A 26 11.09 -14.28 -7.46
CA THR A 26 12.26 -13.46 -7.83
C THR A 26 13.24 -14.27 -8.64
N GLN A 27 13.43 -15.56 -8.30
CA GLN A 27 14.33 -16.43 -9.04
C GLN A 27 13.88 -16.62 -10.49
N GLU A 28 12.59 -16.93 -10.73
CA GLU A 28 12.05 -17.06 -12.11
C GLU A 28 12.24 -15.79 -12.93
N LEU A 29 12.05 -14.61 -12.32
CA LEU A 29 12.29 -13.34 -13.02
C LEU A 29 13.78 -13.11 -13.30
N LEU A 30 14.68 -13.45 -12.38
CA LEU A 30 16.12 -13.35 -12.60
C LEU A 30 16.59 -14.34 -13.67
N GLU A 31 16.08 -15.56 -13.69
CA GLU A 31 16.34 -16.54 -14.74
C GLU A 31 15.80 -16.06 -16.10
N ALA A 32 14.58 -15.54 -16.16
CA ALA A 32 13.97 -14.98 -17.38
C ALA A 32 14.76 -13.75 -17.90
N SER A 33 15.44 -13.01 -17.03
CA SER A 33 16.30 -11.89 -17.43
C SER A 33 17.53 -12.33 -18.23
N GLY A 34 17.96 -13.58 -18.11
CA GLY A 34 19.19 -14.10 -18.72
C GLY A 34 20.42 -13.31 -18.26
N ASN A 35 21.24 -12.85 -19.20
CA ASN A 35 22.47 -12.09 -18.92
C ASN A 35 22.27 -10.56 -18.91
N ARG A 36 21.02 -10.07 -18.68
CA ARG A 36 20.74 -8.63 -18.73
C ARG A 36 21.23 -7.88 -17.50
N PHE A 37 21.34 -8.54 -16.36
CA PHE A 37 21.78 -7.92 -15.11
C PHE A 37 23.22 -8.29 -14.80
N SER A 38 24.05 -7.29 -14.40
CA SER A 38 25.38 -7.59 -13.85
C SER A 38 25.25 -8.40 -12.56
N ASP A 39 26.26 -9.20 -12.21
CA ASP A 39 26.26 -10.04 -11.00
C ASP A 39 25.93 -9.23 -9.74
N LYS A 40 26.46 -8.01 -9.66
CA LYS A 40 26.22 -7.12 -8.52
C LYS A 40 24.78 -6.62 -8.45
N LEU A 41 24.18 -6.28 -9.61
CA LEU A 41 22.77 -5.90 -9.67
C LEU A 41 21.89 -7.11 -9.35
N GLN A 42 22.19 -8.27 -9.92
CA GLN A 42 21.46 -9.50 -9.66
C GLN A 42 21.46 -9.87 -8.16
N GLY A 43 22.64 -9.76 -7.52
CA GLY A 43 22.77 -9.94 -6.08
C GLY A 43 21.92 -8.95 -5.29
N MET A 44 21.88 -7.67 -5.67
CA MET A 44 21.03 -6.67 -5.03
C MET A 44 19.55 -7.00 -5.21
N LEU A 45 19.10 -7.37 -6.41
CA LEU A 45 17.71 -7.69 -6.71
C LEU A 45 17.23 -8.94 -5.94
N ALA A 46 18.10 -9.96 -5.82
CA ALA A 46 17.82 -11.14 -5.02
C ALA A 46 17.63 -10.84 -3.51
N HIS A 47 18.20 -9.72 -3.02
CA HIS A 47 18.15 -9.31 -1.61
C HIS A 47 17.22 -8.12 -1.34
N LEU A 48 16.25 -7.85 -2.22
CA LEU A 48 15.20 -6.83 -1.98
C LEU A 48 14.21 -7.25 -0.88
N GLY A 49 14.25 -8.51 -0.44
CA GLY A 49 13.32 -9.07 0.53
C GLY A 49 12.03 -9.61 -0.08
N VAL A 50 11.95 -9.73 -1.40
CA VAL A 50 10.77 -10.22 -2.14
C VAL A 50 11.05 -11.60 -2.70
N ASN A 51 10.31 -12.61 -2.25
CA ASN A 51 10.40 -13.97 -2.80
C ASN A 51 9.43 -14.16 -3.96
N THR A 52 8.20 -13.68 -3.80
CA THR A 52 7.11 -13.83 -4.78
C THR A 52 6.38 -12.51 -4.97
N ARG A 53 5.72 -12.34 -6.11
CA ARG A 53 4.77 -11.29 -6.38
C ARG A 53 3.67 -11.80 -7.30
N HIS A 54 2.47 -11.29 -7.08
CA HIS A 54 1.34 -11.52 -7.97
C HIS A 54 1.29 -10.44 -9.04
N SER A 55 0.76 -10.79 -10.20
CA SER A 55 0.65 -9.89 -11.33
C SER A 55 -0.71 -10.02 -12.00
N VAL A 56 -1.34 -8.91 -12.34
CA VAL A 56 -2.54 -8.91 -13.19
C VAL A 56 -2.23 -9.35 -14.62
N LEU A 57 -0.93 -9.42 -14.99
CA LEU A 57 -0.47 -9.89 -16.30
C LEU A 57 -0.18 -11.40 -16.27
N ALA A 58 -0.78 -12.13 -17.21
CA ALA A 58 -0.50 -13.54 -17.40
C ALA A 58 0.92 -13.81 -17.91
N ASN A 59 1.52 -12.84 -18.61
CA ASN A 59 2.80 -12.96 -19.29
C ASN A 59 3.87 -11.97 -18.77
N TYR A 60 3.83 -11.62 -17.49
CA TYR A 60 4.66 -10.56 -16.91
C TYR A 60 6.17 -10.65 -17.24
N PRO A 61 6.84 -11.83 -17.16
CA PRO A 61 8.25 -11.92 -17.54
C PRO A 61 8.52 -11.59 -19.01
N ASP A 62 7.59 -11.95 -19.90
CA ASP A 62 7.71 -11.64 -21.32
C ASP A 62 7.53 -10.15 -21.61
N VAL A 63 6.63 -9.49 -20.89
CA VAL A 63 6.48 -8.03 -20.94
C VAL A 63 7.76 -7.34 -20.48
N LEU A 64 8.36 -7.81 -19.37
CA LEU A 64 9.60 -7.23 -18.86
C LEU A 64 10.78 -7.43 -19.79
N PHE A 65 11.03 -8.66 -20.22
CA PHE A 65 12.32 -9.02 -20.84
C PHE A 65 12.27 -9.22 -22.34
N LYS A 66 11.09 -9.40 -22.92
CA LYS A 66 10.92 -9.57 -24.37
C LYS A 66 10.10 -8.43 -25.00
N ALA A 67 9.72 -7.43 -24.20
CA ALA A 67 8.83 -6.33 -24.62
C ALA A 67 7.55 -6.85 -25.32
N ALA A 68 7.02 -7.99 -24.85
CA ALA A 68 5.77 -8.55 -25.34
C ALA A 68 4.60 -7.64 -25.01
N GLU A 69 3.53 -7.71 -25.80
CA GLU A 69 2.28 -7.04 -25.48
C GLU A 69 1.71 -7.59 -24.15
N PRO A 70 1.22 -6.74 -23.24
CA PRO A 70 0.65 -7.17 -21.99
C PRO A 70 -0.65 -7.98 -22.17
N GLU A 71 -0.73 -9.15 -21.55
CA GLU A 71 -1.91 -10.00 -21.51
C GLU A 71 -2.49 -9.99 -20.10
N LEU A 72 -3.69 -9.40 -19.95
CA LEU A 72 -4.37 -9.34 -18.65
C LEU A 72 -5.00 -10.70 -18.31
N ALA A 73 -4.59 -11.29 -17.18
CA ALA A 73 -5.31 -12.40 -16.56
C ALA A 73 -6.58 -11.90 -15.84
N ILE A 74 -6.48 -10.71 -15.23
CA ILE A 74 -7.60 -10.04 -14.56
C ILE A 74 -7.37 -8.53 -14.64
N SER A 75 -8.45 -7.74 -14.75
CA SER A 75 -8.32 -6.29 -14.63
C SER A 75 -8.25 -5.86 -13.17
N GLY A 76 -7.57 -4.72 -12.88
CA GLY A 76 -7.53 -4.14 -11.54
C GLY A 76 -8.93 -3.87 -10.99
N SER A 77 -9.85 -3.36 -11.81
CA SER A 77 -11.24 -3.12 -11.41
C SER A 77 -11.96 -4.42 -11.00
N ALA A 78 -11.77 -5.52 -11.75
CA ALA A 78 -12.36 -6.80 -11.40
C ALA A 78 -11.79 -7.36 -10.10
N LEU A 79 -10.48 -7.21 -9.87
CA LEU A 79 -9.82 -7.58 -8.63
C LEU A 79 -10.40 -6.81 -7.43
N ALA A 80 -10.63 -5.49 -7.61
CA ALA A 80 -11.22 -4.62 -6.61
C ALA A 80 -12.66 -5.03 -6.26
N VAL A 81 -13.47 -5.35 -7.27
CA VAL A 81 -14.84 -5.84 -7.07
C VAL A 81 -14.86 -7.15 -6.29
N GLN A 82 -13.95 -8.08 -6.59
CA GLN A 82 -13.86 -9.35 -5.86
C GLN A 82 -13.53 -9.14 -4.39
N SER A 83 -12.52 -8.30 -4.07
CA SER A 83 -12.17 -8.01 -2.67
C SER A 83 -13.31 -7.32 -1.93
N ALA A 84 -14.01 -6.36 -2.57
CA ALA A 84 -15.13 -5.64 -1.99
C ALA A 84 -16.31 -6.56 -1.67
N ARG A 85 -16.70 -7.45 -2.59
CA ARG A 85 -17.76 -8.44 -2.36
C ARG A 85 -17.42 -9.39 -1.23
N THR A 86 -16.23 -9.98 -1.27
CA THR A 86 -15.77 -10.88 -0.19
C THR A 86 -15.76 -10.16 1.17
N CYS A 87 -15.39 -8.88 1.21
CA CYS A 87 -15.40 -8.09 2.43
C CYS A 87 -16.83 -7.87 2.97
N ILE A 88 -17.78 -7.51 2.09
CA ILE A 88 -19.19 -7.34 2.46
C ILE A 88 -19.77 -8.67 2.96
N GLU A 89 -19.54 -9.77 2.24
CA GLU A 89 -20.00 -11.12 2.63
C GLU A 89 -19.45 -11.53 4.01
N LYS A 90 -18.13 -11.37 4.24
CA LYS A 90 -17.50 -11.66 5.54
C LYS A 90 -18.08 -10.83 6.68
N SER A 91 -18.50 -9.59 6.41
CA SER A 91 -19.04 -8.69 7.44
C SER A 91 -20.43 -9.12 7.92
N GLY A 92 -21.18 -9.83 7.09
CA GLY A 92 -22.60 -10.12 7.30
C GLY A 92 -23.49 -8.86 7.29
N SER A 93 -22.95 -7.70 6.88
CA SER A 93 -23.68 -6.43 6.83
C SER A 93 -24.56 -6.37 5.59
N ASP A 94 -25.71 -5.71 5.72
CA ASP A 94 -26.53 -5.36 4.56
C ASP A 94 -25.80 -4.29 3.72
N PRO A 95 -25.65 -4.45 2.40
CA PRO A 95 -25.11 -3.41 1.54
C PRO A 95 -25.81 -2.05 1.66
N ASP A 96 -27.10 -2.01 2.06
CA ASP A 96 -27.86 -0.79 2.30
C ASP A 96 -27.36 0.01 3.54
N GLU A 97 -26.62 -0.62 4.43
CA GLU A 97 -25.96 0.04 5.56
C GLU A 97 -24.70 0.80 5.14
N ILE A 98 -24.15 0.54 3.94
CA ILE A 98 -22.97 1.24 3.43
C ILE A 98 -23.38 2.66 3.05
N GLY A 99 -22.90 3.62 3.84
CA GLY A 99 -23.20 5.05 3.67
C GLY A 99 -22.13 5.82 2.91
N LEU A 100 -20.92 5.24 2.73
CA LEU A 100 -19.82 5.83 1.96
C LEU A 100 -18.98 4.74 1.31
N VAL A 101 -18.59 4.93 0.05
CA VAL A 101 -17.63 4.07 -0.67
C VAL A 101 -16.40 4.88 -1.04
N LEU A 102 -15.21 4.39 -0.64
CA LEU A 102 -13.92 4.97 -1.00
C LEU A 102 -13.18 4.03 -1.96
N GLY A 103 -12.83 4.52 -3.14
CA GLY A 103 -11.91 3.85 -4.07
C GLY A 103 -10.50 4.44 -3.89
N VAL A 104 -9.52 3.61 -3.60
CA VAL A 104 -8.14 4.05 -3.27
C VAL A 104 -7.15 3.36 -4.19
N THR A 105 -6.41 4.13 -5.00
CA THR A 105 -5.42 3.57 -5.93
C THR A 105 -4.35 4.59 -6.31
N SER A 106 -3.14 4.11 -6.57
CA SER A 106 -2.06 4.88 -7.23
C SER A 106 -1.79 4.39 -8.66
N SER A 107 -2.51 3.36 -9.08
CA SER A 107 -2.41 2.74 -10.41
C SER A 107 -3.79 2.48 -11.01
N PRO A 108 -4.60 3.54 -11.25
CA PRO A 108 -5.94 3.35 -11.78
C PRO A 108 -5.89 2.65 -13.14
N SER A 109 -6.89 1.79 -13.40
CA SER A 109 -7.02 1.07 -14.66
C SER A 109 -7.05 1.99 -15.89
N ARG A 110 -7.47 3.24 -15.67
CA ARG A 110 -7.57 4.31 -16.67
C ARG A 110 -7.66 5.66 -15.95
N LEU A 111 -7.32 6.76 -16.64
CA LEU A 111 -7.37 8.08 -16.03
C LEU A 111 -8.79 8.54 -15.69
N LEU A 112 -9.79 8.05 -16.45
CA LEU A 112 -11.21 8.36 -16.27
C LEU A 112 -12.07 7.22 -16.83
N PRO A 113 -13.11 6.75 -16.13
CA PRO A 113 -13.51 7.12 -14.77
C PRO A 113 -12.60 6.54 -13.69
N SER A 114 -12.79 7.00 -12.45
CA SER A 114 -12.05 6.54 -11.28
C SER A 114 -12.44 5.11 -10.83
N LEU A 115 -11.61 4.49 -10.00
CA LEU A 115 -11.86 3.16 -9.44
C LEU A 115 -13.23 3.05 -8.76
N VAL A 116 -13.66 4.07 -8.02
CA VAL A 116 -14.94 4.03 -7.32
C VAL A 116 -16.12 3.93 -8.29
N CYS A 117 -16.03 4.55 -9.47
CA CYS A 117 -17.06 4.42 -10.49
C CYS A 117 -17.15 2.99 -11.03
N ASP A 118 -16.01 2.33 -11.22
CA ASP A 118 -15.96 0.92 -11.64
C ASP A 118 -16.61 0.00 -10.59
N LEU A 119 -16.40 0.26 -9.29
CA LEU A 119 -17.08 -0.47 -8.22
C LEU A 119 -18.61 -0.36 -8.37
N PHE A 120 -19.14 0.85 -8.54
CA PHE A 120 -20.59 1.03 -8.70
C PHE A 120 -21.12 0.39 -9.99
N VAL A 121 -20.36 0.40 -11.09
CA VAL A 121 -20.76 -0.24 -12.36
C VAL A 121 -20.91 -1.75 -12.18
N HIS A 122 -19.98 -2.39 -11.46
CA HIS A 122 -19.89 -3.84 -11.35
C HIS A 122 -20.50 -4.42 -10.07
N MET A 123 -20.95 -3.57 -9.14
CA MET A 123 -21.59 -3.97 -7.89
C MET A 123 -23.01 -3.39 -7.81
N PRO A 124 -24.00 -4.04 -8.49
CA PRO A 124 -25.39 -3.57 -8.47
C PRO A 124 -26.03 -3.60 -7.07
N GLU A 125 -25.45 -4.34 -6.15
CA GLU A 125 -25.83 -4.41 -4.73
C GLU A 125 -25.56 -3.12 -3.96
N LEU A 126 -24.66 -2.25 -4.44
CA LEU A 126 -24.44 -0.93 -3.85
C LEU A 126 -25.53 0.05 -4.28
N ARG A 127 -26.11 0.77 -3.35
CA ARG A 127 -27.11 1.80 -3.61
C ARG A 127 -26.51 2.91 -4.48
N ARG A 128 -27.23 3.34 -5.52
CA ARG A 128 -26.76 4.34 -6.48
C ARG A 128 -26.70 5.76 -5.93
N ASP A 129 -27.40 6.02 -4.82
CA ASP A 129 -27.39 7.29 -4.11
C ASP A 129 -26.36 7.33 -2.95
N THR A 130 -25.55 6.26 -2.77
CA THR A 130 -24.47 6.24 -1.78
C THR A 130 -23.37 7.23 -2.18
N PRO A 131 -23.00 8.18 -1.30
CA PRO A 131 -21.84 9.03 -1.49
C PRO A 131 -20.57 8.22 -1.75
N ASN A 132 -19.70 8.75 -2.60
CA ASN A 132 -18.47 8.08 -2.93
C ASN A 132 -17.32 9.08 -3.18
N LEU A 133 -16.08 8.62 -3.01
CA LEU A 133 -14.87 9.42 -3.17
C LEU A 133 -13.73 8.55 -3.67
N SER A 134 -12.94 9.06 -4.61
CA SER A 134 -11.65 8.48 -5.00
C SER A 134 -10.49 9.17 -4.29
N ILE A 135 -9.55 8.37 -3.80
CA ILE A 135 -8.25 8.79 -3.25
C ILE A 135 -7.19 8.21 -4.17
N GLU A 136 -6.71 9.02 -5.10
CA GLU A 136 -5.79 8.56 -6.15
C GLU A 136 -4.42 9.22 -6.01
N TYR A 137 -3.37 8.51 -6.46
CA TYR A 137 -1.98 8.99 -6.51
C TYR A 137 -1.36 9.44 -5.17
N MET A 138 -1.90 8.91 -4.06
CA MET A 138 -1.35 9.19 -2.72
C MET A 138 -0.29 8.17 -2.28
N GLY A 139 0.07 7.24 -3.16
CA GLY A 139 1.07 6.22 -2.91
C GLY A 139 0.74 5.36 -1.69
N CYS A 140 1.79 4.91 -1.04
CA CYS A 140 1.70 3.95 0.06
C CYS A 140 1.05 4.51 1.34
N SER A 141 0.90 5.84 1.48
CA SER A 141 0.26 6.48 2.64
C SER A 141 -1.25 6.64 2.52
N ALA A 142 -1.85 6.18 1.43
CA ALA A 142 -3.27 6.38 1.12
C ALA A 142 -4.22 5.83 2.20
N ILE A 143 -3.85 4.74 2.88
CA ILE A 143 -4.65 4.16 3.97
C ILE A 143 -4.92 5.18 5.10
N ALA A 144 -3.93 6.00 5.46
CA ALA A 144 -4.07 6.99 6.51
C ALA A 144 -5.17 8.01 6.18
N LYS A 145 -5.23 8.46 4.93
CA LYS A 145 -6.23 9.41 4.44
C LYS A 145 -7.61 8.77 4.34
N ALA A 146 -7.67 7.52 3.88
CA ALA A 146 -8.92 6.77 3.78
C ALA A 146 -9.55 6.52 5.16
N VAL A 147 -8.74 6.19 6.17
CA VAL A 147 -9.21 6.02 7.55
C VAL A 147 -9.76 7.33 8.12
N ASP A 148 -9.11 8.48 7.88
CA ASP A 148 -9.63 9.76 8.36
C ASP A 148 -10.90 10.18 7.62
N CYS A 149 -11.01 9.96 6.31
CA CYS A 149 -12.27 10.18 5.59
C CYS A 149 -13.41 9.34 6.20
N ALA A 150 -13.15 8.07 6.50
CA ALA A 150 -14.10 7.20 7.14
C ALA A 150 -14.48 7.70 8.55
N ARG A 151 -13.50 8.14 9.34
CA ARG A 151 -13.72 8.73 10.68
C ARG A 151 -14.62 9.94 10.62
N TRP A 152 -14.35 10.88 9.72
CA TRP A 152 -15.16 12.10 9.56
C TRP A 152 -16.60 11.77 9.16
N PHE A 153 -16.75 10.85 8.20
CA PHE A 153 -18.09 10.39 7.80
C PHE A 153 -18.84 9.73 8.96
N LEU A 154 -18.24 8.77 9.65
CA LEU A 154 -18.86 8.04 10.75
C LEU A 154 -19.15 8.92 11.97
N SER A 155 -18.41 10.02 12.15
CA SER A 155 -18.72 11.01 13.18
C SER A 155 -20.07 11.74 12.93
N CYS A 156 -20.48 11.84 11.66
CA CYS A 156 -21.76 12.42 11.26
C CYS A 156 -22.86 11.37 11.03
N GLN A 157 -22.48 10.14 10.70
CA GLN A 157 -23.37 9.03 10.33
C GLN A 157 -22.97 7.74 11.08
N PRO A 158 -23.12 7.71 12.44
CA PRO A 158 -22.58 6.63 13.27
C PRO A 158 -23.24 5.25 13.03
N ASP A 159 -24.45 5.24 12.47
CA ASP A 159 -25.21 4.02 12.19
C ASP A 159 -24.90 3.43 10.81
N LYS A 160 -24.05 4.10 10.03
CA LYS A 160 -23.62 3.65 8.71
C LYS A 160 -22.26 2.96 8.73
N HIS A 161 -21.93 2.33 7.61
CA HIS A 161 -20.62 1.72 7.36
C HIS A 161 -19.90 2.45 6.24
N VAL A 162 -18.57 2.36 6.23
CA VAL A 162 -17.71 2.86 5.15
C VAL A 162 -16.98 1.68 4.52
N LEU A 163 -17.22 1.46 3.25
CA LEU A 163 -16.46 0.51 2.43
C LEU A 163 -15.26 1.23 1.81
N ILE A 164 -14.05 0.79 2.14
CA ILE A 164 -12.80 1.26 1.54
C ILE A 164 -12.24 0.14 0.68
N CYS A 165 -12.03 0.40 -0.60
CA CYS A 165 -11.47 -0.56 -1.53
C CYS A 165 -10.12 -0.03 -2.05
N PHE A 166 -9.04 -0.68 -1.64
CA PHE A 166 -7.68 -0.45 -2.14
C PHE A 166 -7.41 -1.37 -3.32
N MET A 167 -6.84 -0.84 -4.39
CA MET A 167 -6.38 -1.61 -5.53
C MET A 167 -5.13 -0.97 -6.12
N ASP A 168 -4.04 -1.71 -6.18
CA ASP A 168 -2.86 -1.30 -6.92
C ASP A 168 -2.37 -2.44 -7.82
N ALA A 169 -2.24 -2.12 -9.12
CA ALA A 169 -1.73 -2.99 -10.15
C ALA A 169 -0.54 -2.29 -10.84
N ILE A 170 0.65 -2.55 -10.34
CA ILE A 170 1.88 -1.85 -10.73
C ILE A 170 2.66 -2.61 -11.80
N THR A 171 2.50 -3.92 -11.87
CA THR A 171 3.23 -4.73 -12.85
C THR A 171 2.98 -4.31 -14.30
N PRO A 172 1.78 -3.89 -14.74
CA PRO A 172 1.56 -3.35 -16.08
C PRO A 172 2.28 -2.01 -16.35
N LEU A 173 2.65 -1.29 -15.30
CA LEU A 173 3.34 0.00 -15.39
C LEU A 173 4.87 -0.16 -15.36
N SER A 174 5.37 -1.39 -15.18
CA SER A 174 6.80 -1.66 -15.19
C SER A 174 7.39 -1.44 -16.60
N PRO A 175 8.46 -0.65 -16.72
CA PRO A 175 9.09 -0.43 -18.02
C PRO A 175 9.74 -1.73 -18.52
N PRO A 176 9.69 -2.00 -19.84
CA PRO A 176 10.43 -3.11 -20.43
C PRO A 176 11.94 -2.97 -20.20
N LEU A 177 12.60 -4.10 -20.04
CA LEU A 177 14.02 -4.20 -19.76
C LEU A 177 14.76 -4.93 -20.91
N PRO A 178 14.81 -4.35 -22.13
CA PRO A 178 15.43 -5.01 -23.29
C PRO A 178 16.95 -4.99 -23.27
N GLY A 179 17.55 -4.06 -22.50
CA GLY A 179 19.00 -3.80 -22.48
C GLY A 179 19.77 -4.64 -21.46
N THR A 180 21.00 -4.18 -21.17
CA THR A 180 21.83 -4.66 -20.05
C THR A 180 21.87 -3.61 -18.96
N TYR A 181 21.81 -4.06 -17.71
CA TYR A 181 21.64 -3.19 -16.55
C TYR A 181 22.72 -3.51 -15.51
N THR A 182 23.22 -2.48 -14.88
CA THR A 182 24.28 -2.60 -13.88
C THR A 182 23.89 -1.94 -12.57
N HIS A 183 24.60 -2.25 -11.50
CA HIS A 183 24.32 -1.73 -10.16
C HIS A 183 24.60 -0.21 -10.08
N PHE A 184 23.93 0.50 -9.19
CA PHE A 184 24.08 1.95 -8.95
C PHE A 184 25.54 2.42 -8.79
N SER A 185 26.42 1.59 -8.22
CA SER A 185 27.85 1.93 -8.06
C SER A 185 28.70 1.74 -9.32
N GLU A 186 28.12 1.19 -10.37
CA GLU A 186 28.79 0.87 -11.64
C GLU A 186 28.33 1.80 -12.77
N VAL A 187 27.36 2.67 -12.50
CA VAL A 187 26.80 3.58 -13.50
C VAL A 187 26.99 5.04 -13.10
N SER A 188 27.12 5.90 -14.09
CA SER A 188 27.06 7.34 -13.93
C SER A 188 25.63 7.81 -13.55
N ALA A 189 25.51 9.02 -13.04
CA ALA A 189 24.24 9.54 -12.53
C ALA A 189 23.12 9.52 -13.59
N ASP A 190 23.44 9.78 -14.85
CA ASP A 190 22.52 9.77 -16.00
C ASP A 190 21.94 8.39 -16.33
N LYS A 191 22.63 7.32 -15.93
CA LYS A 191 22.19 5.93 -16.17
C LYS A 191 21.50 5.28 -14.96
N ARG A 192 21.39 5.99 -13.84
CA ARG A 192 20.76 5.45 -12.62
C ARG A 192 19.30 5.05 -12.83
N GLN A 193 18.58 5.76 -13.71
CA GLN A 193 17.20 5.44 -14.03
C GLN A 193 17.03 4.01 -14.55
N GLN A 194 17.99 3.50 -15.31
CA GLN A 194 17.97 2.11 -15.81
C GLN A 194 18.00 1.09 -14.66
N THR A 195 18.79 1.34 -13.62
CA THR A 195 18.82 0.48 -12.43
C THR A 195 17.51 0.59 -11.63
N VAL A 196 16.93 1.79 -11.54
CA VAL A 196 15.59 2.00 -10.93
C VAL A 196 14.54 1.19 -11.68
N ASN A 197 14.54 1.22 -13.01
CA ASN A 197 13.62 0.44 -13.83
C ASN A 197 13.75 -1.08 -13.59
N ALA A 198 14.98 -1.57 -13.47
CA ALA A 198 15.24 -2.97 -13.14
C ALA A 198 14.71 -3.33 -11.73
N MET A 199 14.92 -2.46 -10.74
CA MET A 199 14.36 -2.64 -9.40
C MET A 199 12.83 -2.62 -9.43
N HIS A 200 12.21 -1.72 -10.17
CA HIS A 200 10.76 -1.61 -10.30
C HIS A 200 10.17 -2.94 -10.78
N GLY A 201 10.72 -3.53 -11.85
CA GLY A 201 10.24 -4.80 -12.40
C GLY A 201 10.36 -6.00 -11.43
N ILE A 202 11.19 -5.92 -10.41
CA ILE A 202 11.43 -7.03 -9.46
C ILE A 202 10.76 -6.79 -8.10
N LEU A 203 10.61 -5.53 -7.67
CA LEU A 203 10.15 -5.18 -6.33
C LEU A 203 8.63 -5.23 -6.17
N PHE A 204 7.89 -4.75 -7.16
CA PHE A 204 6.45 -4.51 -7.05
C PHE A 204 5.60 -5.73 -7.38
N GLY A 205 4.41 -5.79 -6.76
CA GLY A 205 3.36 -6.75 -7.05
C GLY A 205 1.98 -6.10 -6.98
N ASP A 206 0.97 -6.83 -7.42
CA ASP A 206 -0.40 -6.36 -7.58
C ASP A 206 -1.31 -6.98 -6.53
N ALA A 207 -2.24 -6.19 -5.99
CA ALA A 207 -3.21 -6.65 -5.01
C ALA A 207 -4.45 -5.76 -4.95
N SER A 208 -5.51 -6.29 -4.36
CA SER A 208 -6.62 -5.50 -3.86
C SER A 208 -6.99 -5.92 -2.46
N VAL A 209 -7.39 -4.96 -1.64
CA VAL A 209 -7.90 -5.19 -0.28
C VAL A 209 -9.12 -4.31 -0.06
N ALA A 210 -10.21 -4.91 0.42
CA ALA A 210 -11.36 -4.14 0.88
C ALA A 210 -11.51 -4.23 2.39
N MET A 211 -11.90 -3.12 3.00
CA MET A 211 -12.10 -2.98 4.44
C MET A 211 -13.44 -2.30 4.70
N LEU A 212 -14.26 -2.90 5.55
CA LEU A 212 -15.52 -2.32 6.01
C LEU A 212 -15.33 -1.77 7.42
N LEU A 213 -15.56 -0.48 7.58
CA LEU A 213 -15.46 0.23 8.86
C LEU A 213 -16.85 0.63 9.37
N GLY A 214 -17.00 0.61 10.69
CA GLY A 214 -18.17 1.11 11.40
C GLY A 214 -17.77 1.72 12.74
N THR A 215 -18.74 2.19 13.51
CA THR A 215 -18.52 2.64 14.90
C THR A 215 -18.35 1.46 15.85
N GLN A 216 -18.77 0.27 15.44
CA GLN A 216 -18.63 -0.99 16.15
C GLN A 216 -18.17 -2.09 15.19
N GLY A 217 -17.38 -3.02 15.70
CA GLY A 217 -16.85 -4.15 14.96
C GLY A 217 -16.07 -5.10 15.86
N SER A 218 -15.72 -6.27 15.34
CA SER A 218 -14.91 -7.26 16.07
C SER A 218 -13.40 -7.04 15.94
N GLY A 219 -12.98 -6.19 14.99
CA GLY A 219 -11.58 -5.93 14.73
C GLY A 219 -11.02 -4.73 15.49
N PRO A 220 -9.78 -4.35 15.20
CA PRO A 220 -9.12 -3.21 15.84
C PRO A 220 -9.87 -1.90 15.63
N ALA A 221 -9.90 -1.08 16.68
CA ALA A 221 -10.34 0.31 16.61
C ALA A 221 -9.18 1.17 16.14
N LEU A 222 -9.41 1.95 15.09
CA LEU A 222 -8.39 2.78 14.45
C LEU A 222 -8.37 4.15 15.12
N GLY A 223 -7.33 4.43 15.92
CA GLY A 223 -7.13 5.71 16.61
C GLY A 223 -6.81 6.85 15.63
N PRO A 224 -6.72 8.09 16.14
CA PRO A 224 -6.39 9.27 15.32
C PRO A 224 -5.11 9.10 14.53
N ILE A 225 -5.07 9.67 13.33
CA ILE A 225 -3.91 9.61 12.44
C ILE A 225 -3.14 10.92 12.51
N VAL A 226 -1.83 10.82 12.64
CA VAL A 226 -0.89 11.93 12.44
C VAL A 226 -0.42 11.92 11.00
N HIS A 227 -0.48 13.06 10.34
CA HIS A 227 -0.04 13.23 8.95
C HIS A 227 1.19 14.14 8.87
N LEU A 228 2.08 13.82 7.93
CA LEU A 228 3.19 14.68 7.53
C LEU A 228 3.34 14.59 6.00
N THR A 229 3.27 15.73 5.33
CA THR A 229 3.34 15.78 3.86
C THR A 229 4.33 16.89 3.46
N ASN A 230 5.29 16.53 2.59
CA ASN A 230 6.26 17.44 1.99
C ASN A 230 6.88 18.43 3.01
N ASP A 231 7.48 17.86 4.06
CA ASP A 231 8.19 18.61 5.11
C ASP A 231 9.19 19.64 4.54
N ARG A 232 9.80 19.27 3.41
CA ARG A 232 10.55 20.20 2.55
C ARG A 232 9.96 20.16 1.14
N ALA A 233 9.85 21.30 0.48
CA ALA A 233 9.30 21.40 -0.88
C ALA A 233 9.99 20.44 -1.88
N VAL A 234 11.32 20.27 -1.76
CA VAL A 234 12.09 19.37 -2.63
C VAL A 234 11.73 17.87 -2.45
N ASP A 235 11.08 17.49 -1.37
CA ASP A 235 10.71 16.11 -1.14
C ASP A 235 9.60 15.64 -2.11
N ALA A 236 8.84 16.57 -2.69
CA ALA A 236 7.84 16.27 -3.72
C ALA A 236 8.47 15.66 -4.99
N GLU A 237 9.74 15.99 -5.27
CA GLU A 237 10.45 15.57 -6.48
C GLU A 237 11.32 14.32 -6.28
N LEU A 238 11.33 13.74 -5.08
CA LEU A 238 12.18 12.58 -4.78
C LEU A 238 11.72 11.27 -5.43
N GLY A 239 10.49 11.22 -5.87
CA GLY A 239 9.97 10.10 -6.65
C GLY A 239 8.73 10.54 -7.40
N THR A 240 8.77 10.47 -8.72
CA THR A 240 7.71 10.98 -9.58
C THR A 240 7.42 10.05 -10.75
N VAL A 241 6.23 10.20 -11.30
CA VAL A 241 5.87 9.74 -12.64
C VAL A 241 5.46 10.99 -13.41
N PRO A 242 6.39 11.69 -14.07
CA PRO A 242 6.14 13.03 -14.60
C PRO A 242 5.17 13.03 -15.78
N ASP A 243 5.12 11.94 -16.54
CA ASP A 243 4.40 11.90 -17.81
C ASP A 243 2.90 11.61 -17.63
N GLY A 244 2.08 12.16 -18.51
CA GLY A 244 0.62 11.89 -18.58
C GLY A 244 -0.22 12.85 -17.77
N GLY A 245 0.39 13.88 -17.14
CA GLY A 245 -0.33 15.03 -16.62
C GLY A 245 -0.57 16.10 -17.70
N SER A 246 -1.25 17.18 -17.32
CA SER A 246 -1.54 18.29 -18.25
C SER A 246 -0.28 18.99 -18.77
N ASP A 247 0.77 19.01 -17.94
CA ASP A 247 1.99 19.76 -18.23
C ASP A 247 2.98 18.96 -19.08
N ILE A 248 2.97 17.63 -18.94
CA ILE A 248 3.82 16.72 -19.72
C ILE A 248 2.92 15.61 -20.29
N PRO A 249 2.27 15.85 -21.43
CA PRO A 249 1.37 14.87 -22.04
C PRO A 249 2.16 13.68 -22.58
N VAL A 250 1.67 12.47 -22.34
CA VAL A 250 2.24 11.23 -22.89
C VAL A 250 1.92 11.16 -24.37
N VAL A 251 2.94 10.93 -25.21
CA VAL A 251 2.78 10.62 -26.62
C VAL A 251 2.26 9.18 -26.77
N LYS A 252 1.35 8.97 -27.69
CA LYS A 252 0.75 7.64 -27.92
C LYS A 252 1.84 6.60 -28.21
N GLY A 253 1.88 5.55 -27.40
CA GLY A 253 2.85 4.46 -27.52
C GLY A 253 4.09 4.62 -26.65
N GLU A 254 4.30 5.78 -26.01
CA GLU A 254 5.34 5.94 -25.00
C GLU A 254 4.86 5.40 -23.66
N ARG A 255 5.79 4.84 -22.88
CA ARG A 255 5.51 4.40 -21.51
C ARG A 255 5.95 5.48 -20.53
N ARG A 256 5.20 5.57 -19.44
CA ARG A 256 5.55 6.44 -18.32
C ARG A 256 6.78 5.91 -17.61
N GLU A 257 7.71 6.78 -17.28
CA GLU A 257 8.87 6.43 -16.48
C GLU A 257 8.69 6.88 -15.04
N TYR A 258 9.07 5.97 -14.15
CA TYR A 258 9.10 6.21 -12.72
C TYR A 258 10.50 6.66 -12.31
N THR A 259 10.62 7.83 -11.71
CA THR A 259 11.89 8.35 -11.21
C THR A 259 12.04 8.11 -9.71
N LEU A 260 13.26 7.91 -9.23
CA LEU A 260 13.53 7.69 -7.82
C LEU A 260 14.89 8.28 -7.43
N SER A 261 14.87 9.19 -6.46
CA SER A 261 16.08 9.75 -5.85
C SER A 261 16.68 8.82 -4.80
N PRO A 262 18.01 8.78 -4.62
CA PRO A 262 18.66 8.11 -3.48
C PRO A 262 18.18 8.61 -2.11
N GLU A 263 17.69 9.86 -2.03
CA GLU A 263 17.19 10.48 -0.81
C GLU A 263 15.84 9.90 -0.33
N VAL A 264 15.15 9.12 -1.16
CA VAL A 264 13.85 8.50 -0.80
C VAL A 264 13.94 7.70 0.48
N THR A 265 14.98 6.86 0.63
CA THR A 265 15.12 6.02 1.83
C THR A 265 15.33 6.83 3.11
N PRO A 266 16.33 7.73 3.21
CA PRO A 266 16.53 8.50 4.43
C PRO A 266 15.35 9.45 4.72
N ARG A 267 14.72 10.03 3.69
CA ARG A 267 13.56 10.89 3.89
C ARG A 267 12.32 10.10 4.31
N GLY A 268 12.05 8.95 3.72
CA GLY A 268 10.97 8.06 4.15
C GLY A 268 11.13 7.62 5.62
N THR A 269 12.33 7.27 6.03
CA THR A 269 12.64 6.96 7.45
C THR A 269 12.38 8.17 8.35
N PHE A 270 12.77 9.38 7.95
CA PHE A 270 12.49 10.61 8.69
C PHE A 270 10.98 10.83 8.86
N TYR A 271 10.19 10.71 7.77
CA TYR A 271 8.74 10.86 7.83
C TYR A 271 8.10 9.85 8.77
N ALA A 272 8.47 8.57 8.63
CA ALA A 272 7.94 7.50 9.47
C ALA A 272 8.25 7.72 10.96
N THR A 273 9.50 8.04 11.29
CA THR A 273 9.92 8.25 12.68
C THR A 273 9.31 9.52 13.27
N SER A 274 9.17 10.59 12.49
CA SER A 274 8.57 11.85 12.94
C SER A 274 7.08 11.70 13.24
N THR A 275 6.32 11.04 12.37
CA THR A 275 4.88 10.81 12.60
C THR A 275 4.63 9.87 13.77
N VAL A 276 5.40 8.78 13.90
CA VAL A 276 5.26 7.85 15.05
C VAL A 276 5.59 8.55 16.37
N LYS A 277 6.63 9.39 16.44
CA LYS A 277 6.92 10.20 17.63
C LYS A 277 5.75 11.12 18.01
N GLN A 278 5.09 11.72 17.03
CA GLN A 278 3.92 12.57 17.28
C GLN A 278 2.72 11.75 17.77
N VAL A 279 2.49 10.54 17.22
CA VAL A 279 1.45 9.63 17.73
C VAL A 279 1.69 9.30 19.19
N LEU A 280 2.92 8.92 19.57
CA LEU A 280 3.27 8.60 20.95
C LEU A 280 3.16 9.81 21.90
N ALA A 281 3.37 11.02 21.40
CA ALA A 281 3.27 12.25 22.16
C ALA A 281 1.84 12.82 22.25
N SER A 282 0.90 12.33 21.46
CA SER A 282 -0.47 12.89 21.38
C SER A 282 -1.33 12.64 22.62
N GLY A 283 -1.00 11.60 23.41
CA GLY A 283 -1.85 11.11 24.50
C GLY A 283 -3.02 10.22 24.08
N GLU A 284 -3.14 9.94 22.77
CA GLU A 284 -4.19 9.09 22.20
C GLU A 284 -3.81 7.60 22.21
N THR A 285 -2.67 7.25 22.78
CA THR A 285 -2.18 5.88 22.95
C THR A 285 -1.53 5.72 24.32
N LEU A 286 -1.58 4.51 24.87
CA LEU A 286 -0.87 4.15 26.11
C LEU A 286 0.61 3.81 25.84
N LEU A 287 0.97 3.55 24.58
CA LEU A 287 2.35 3.23 24.20
C LEU A 287 3.30 4.39 24.50
N LYS A 288 4.45 4.08 25.07
CA LYS A 288 5.55 5.03 25.31
C LYS A 288 6.67 4.90 24.28
N ALA A 289 6.77 3.72 23.66
CA ALA A 289 7.75 3.42 22.62
C ALA A 289 7.14 2.47 21.57
N PRO A 290 7.63 2.50 20.32
CA PRO A 290 7.14 1.60 19.28
C PRO A 290 7.34 0.11 19.61
N CYS A 291 8.38 -0.22 20.39
CA CYS A 291 8.67 -1.60 20.79
C CYS A 291 7.65 -2.20 21.78
N GLU A 292 6.78 -1.39 22.37
CA GLU A 292 5.69 -1.84 23.24
C GLU A 292 4.45 -2.29 22.43
N ALA A 293 4.38 -1.94 21.16
CA ALA A 293 3.26 -2.31 20.31
C ALA A 293 3.19 -3.83 20.11
N THR A 294 1.99 -4.40 20.26
CA THR A 294 1.74 -5.82 20.03
C THR A 294 1.87 -6.18 18.55
N ARG A 295 1.60 -5.21 17.67
CA ARG A 295 1.85 -5.23 16.23
C ARG A 295 2.36 -3.86 15.79
N LEU A 296 3.36 -3.88 14.91
CA LEU A 296 3.91 -2.69 14.27
C LEU A 296 3.87 -2.90 12.77
N LEU A 297 2.86 -2.29 12.12
CA LEU A 297 2.65 -2.37 10.69
C LEU A 297 3.44 -1.26 10.01
N MET A 298 4.46 -1.65 9.28
CA MET A 298 5.35 -0.72 8.56
C MET A 298 5.23 -0.96 7.06
N HIS A 299 5.01 0.11 6.30
CA HIS A 299 4.95 0.02 4.84
C HIS A 299 6.16 -0.74 4.24
N THR A 300 5.88 -1.62 3.28
CA THR A 300 6.84 -2.56 2.67
C THR A 300 7.64 -1.95 1.51
N GLY A 301 8.37 -0.86 1.75
CA GLY A 301 9.19 -0.24 0.70
C GLY A 301 10.30 -1.15 0.17
N SER A 302 11.03 -1.81 1.06
CA SER A 302 12.02 -2.88 0.81
C SER A 302 12.48 -3.44 2.15
N GLU A 303 13.17 -4.59 2.18
CA GLU A 303 13.71 -5.16 3.43
C GLU A 303 14.68 -4.19 4.12
N ARG A 304 15.52 -3.50 3.35
CA ARG A 304 16.45 -2.48 3.88
C ARG A 304 15.70 -1.33 4.59
N ILE A 305 14.56 -0.92 4.06
CA ILE A 305 13.74 0.12 4.70
C ILE A 305 13.13 -0.41 5.99
N LEU A 306 12.60 -1.64 5.98
CA LEU A 306 12.06 -2.27 7.19
C LEU A 306 13.13 -2.44 8.27
N ASP A 307 14.33 -2.90 7.91
CA ASP A 307 15.47 -3.04 8.83
C ASP A 307 15.84 -1.69 9.46
N GLY A 308 15.92 -0.63 8.64
CA GLY A 308 16.22 0.72 9.12
C GLY A 308 15.13 1.27 10.06
N LEU A 309 13.86 0.99 9.79
CA LEU A 309 12.76 1.37 10.69
C LEU A 309 12.79 0.57 11.99
N CYS A 310 13.07 -0.73 11.95
CA CYS A 310 13.25 -1.54 13.15
C CYS A 310 14.36 -0.98 14.06
N GLU A 311 15.50 -0.59 13.47
CA GLU A 311 16.59 0.05 14.19
C GLU A 311 16.15 1.38 14.84
N GLN A 312 15.47 2.25 14.08
CA GLN A 312 15.00 3.55 14.59
C GLN A 312 13.94 3.42 15.69
N PHE A 313 13.12 2.38 15.63
CA PHE A 313 12.05 2.12 16.60
C PHE A 313 12.52 1.26 17.79
N GLY A 314 13.77 0.80 17.80
CA GLY A 314 14.30 -0.07 18.85
C GLY A 314 13.62 -1.44 18.90
N VAL A 315 13.15 -1.95 17.75
CA VAL A 315 12.45 -3.23 17.63
C VAL A 315 13.35 -4.23 16.92
N SER A 316 13.51 -5.43 17.47
CA SER A 316 14.20 -6.51 16.77
C SER A 316 13.42 -6.92 15.52
N LYS A 317 14.09 -7.08 14.38
CA LYS A 317 13.48 -7.61 13.16
C LYS A 317 12.94 -9.04 13.29
N ALA A 318 13.41 -9.78 14.30
CA ALA A 318 12.88 -11.10 14.67
C ALA A 318 11.64 -11.01 15.59
N SER A 319 11.22 -9.80 15.99
CA SER A 319 10.05 -9.63 16.84
C SER A 319 8.77 -10.06 16.12
N PRO A 320 7.87 -10.80 16.80
CA PRO A 320 6.54 -11.09 16.26
C PRO A 320 5.74 -9.83 15.90
N ALA A 321 6.01 -8.70 16.55
CA ALA A 321 5.31 -7.44 16.29
C ALA A 321 5.49 -6.93 14.85
N VAL A 322 6.64 -7.15 14.23
CA VAL A 322 6.97 -6.71 12.88
C VAL A 322 6.86 -7.82 11.82
N ALA A 323 6.54 -9.04 12.23
CA ALA A 323 6.57 -10.22 11.36
C ALA A 323 5.66 -10.09 10.12
N SER A 324 4.49 -9.45 10.26
CA SER A 324 3.57 -9.22 9.14
C SER A 324 4.18 -8.33 8.06
N SER A 325 4.90 -7.27 8.43
CA SER A 325 5.54 -6.36 7.46
C SER A 325 6.56 -7.11 6.58
N TYR A 326 7.42 -7.93 7.19
CA TYR A 326 8.39 -8.74 6.44
C TYR A 326 7.71 -9.86 5.63
N ARG A 327 6.66 -10.49 6.18
CA ARG A 327 5.93 -11.54 5.48
C ARG A 327 5.22 -11.00 4.24
N ILE A 328 4.51 -9.88 4.35
CA ILE A 328 3.79 -9.26 3.23
C ILE A 328 4.78 -8.83 2.15
N LEU A 329 5.91 -8.17 2.51
CA LEU A 329 6.95 -7.85 1.53
C LEU A 329 7.48 -9.11 0.83
N ARG A 330 7.77 -10.16 1.60
CA ARG A 330 8.36 -11.40 1.07
C ARG A 330 7.43 -12.13 0.12
N GLN A 331 6.14 -12.17 0.43
CA GLN A 331 5.15 -12.95 -0.32
C GLN A 331 4.52 -12.17 -1.48
N TYR A 332 4.40 -10.85 -1.38
CA TYR A 332 3.61 -10.06 -2.33
C TYR A 332 4.40 -8.90 -2.95
N GLY A 333 5.62 -8.66 -2.49
CA GLY A 333 6.40 -7.50 -2.89
C GLY A 333 5.85 -6.19 -2.29
N ASN A 334 6.27 -5.07 -2.88
CA ASN A 334 5.69 -3.78 -2.57
C ASN A 334 4.40 -3.59 -3.36
N THR A 335 3.27 -3.63 -2.69
CA THR A 335 1.93 -3.48 -3.28
C THR A 335 1.36 -2.07 -3.06
N ILE A 336 2.24 -1.06 -2.93
CA ILE A 336 1.92 0.37 -2.79
C ILE A 336 0.87 0.61 -1.67
N GLY A 337 -0.32 1.14 -2.01
CA GLY A 337 -1.39 1.44 -1.07
C GLY A 337 -2.04 0.21 -0.45
N CYS A 338 -1.89 -0.97 -1.06
CA CYS A 338 -2.38 -2.24 -0.51
C CYS A 338 -1.47 -2.86 0.56
N SER A 339 -0.22 -2.40 0.73
CA SER A 339 0.76 -3.03 1.64
C SER A 339 0.28 -3.12 3.09
N VAL A 340 -0.12 -2.01 3.69
CA VAL A 340 -0.63 -1.99 5.08
C VAL A 340 -2.00 -2.66 5.19
N PRO A 341 -2.96 -2.43 4.29
CA PRO A 341 -4.20 -3.20 4.25
C PRO A 341 -4.00 -4.72 4.19
N LEU A 342 -3.02 -5.23 3.43
CA LEU A 342 -2.66 -6.66 3.41
C LEU A 342 -2.15 -7.16 4.77
N MET A 343 -1.40 -6.34 5.51
CA MET A 343 -0.97 -6.70 6.87
C MET A 343 -2.16 -6.78 7.83
N LEU A 344 -3.16 -5.91 7.66
CA LEU A 344 -4.41 -5.96 8.41
C LEU A 344 -5.25 -7.19 8.03
N ALA A 345 -5.21 -7.62 6.78
CA ALA A 345 -5.92 -8.81 6.28
C ALA A 345 -5.16 -10.12 6.52
N ASP A 346 -3.95 -10.07 7.08
CA ASP A 346 -3.12 -11.24 7.35
C ASP A 346 -3.80 -12.16 8.39
N PRO A 347 -4.04 -13.43 8.08
CA PRO A 347 -4.82 -14.33 8.92
C PRO A 347 -4.14 -14.71 10.24
N THR A 348 -2.91 -14.23 10.50
CA THR A 348 -2.22 -14.47 11.77
C THR A 348 -2.97 -13.78 12.91
N PRO A 349 -3.35 -14.50 13.99
CA PRO A 349 -4.05 -13.91 15.11
C PRO A 349 -3.31 -12.72 15.72
N TRP A 350 -4.03 -11.66 16.05
CA TRP A 350 -3.51 -10.48 16.70
C TRP A 350 -3.71 -10.60 18.21
N PRO A 351 -2.67 -10.43 19.04
CA PRO A 351 -2.85 -10.35 20.48
C PRO A 351 -3.60 -9.06 20.85
N GLU A 352 -4.34 -9.11 21.95
CA GLU A 352 -4.95 -7.90 22.52
C GLU A 352 -3.91 -6.84 22.89
N GLY A 353 -4.32 -5.58 22.93
CA GLY A 353 -3.47 -4.46 23.31
C GLY A 353 -3.38 -3.41 22.20
N GLU A 354 -2.32 -2.60 22.25
CA GLU A 354 -2.15 -1.55 21.26
C GLU A 354 -1.18 -1.94 20.16
N ALA A 355 -1.54 -1.58 18.94
CA ALA A 355 -0.73 -1.73 17.74
C ALA A 355 -0.44 -0.35 17.13
N LEU A 356 0.59 -0.27 16.31
CA LEU A 356 0.95 0.93 15.56
C LEU A 356 0.94 0.63 14.07
N MET A 357 0.49 1.61 13.30
CA MET A 357 0.55 1.62 11.84
C MET A 357 1.34 2.83 11.38
N VAL A 358 2.26 2.63 10.43
CA VAL A 358 2.95 3.71 9.72
C VAL A 358 3.04 3.40 8.23
N ALA A 359 2.48 4.30 7.44
CA ALA A 359 2.47 4.22 5.99
C ALA A 359 3.05 5.51 5.40
N PHE A 360 4.06 5.39 4.55
CA PHE A 360 4.71 6.51 3.89
C PHE A 360 5.03 6.14 2.45
N GLY A 361 5.04 7.11 1.59
CA GLY A 361 5.24 6.86 0.18
C GLY A 361 5.62 8.09 -0.62
N LEU A 362 5.81 7.86 -1.88
CA LEU A 362 6.10 8.90 -2.86
C LEU A 362 4.96 9.93 -2.89
N SER A 363 5.20 11.07 -3.45
CA SER A 363 4.59 12.37 -3.13
C SER A 363 4.97 12.88 -1.73
N PHE A 364 5.80 12.14 -1.06
CA PHE A 364 6.28 12.28 0.30
C PHE A 364 5.19 12.73 1.27
N SER A 365 4.26 11.84 1.45
CA SER A 365 3.30 11.90 2.53
C SER A 365 3.42 10.67 3.41
N CYS A 366 3.19 10.87 4.68
CA CYS A 366 3.18 9.83 5.71
C CYS A 366 1.92 9.95 6.53
N GLY A 367 1.45 8.82 7.05
CA GLY A 367 0.44 8.77 8.08
C GLY A 367 0.78 7.67 9.07
N ALA A 368 0.64 7.97 10.36
CA ALA A 368 0.81 7.00 11.42
C ALA A 368 -0.33 7.12 12.45
N GLY A 369 -0.71 6.01 13.06
CA GLY A 369 -1.74 5.99 14.08
C GLY A 369 -1.63 4.75 14.95
N ALA A 370 -2.14 4.86 16.18
CA ALA A 370 -2.32 3.73 17.06
C ALA A 370 -3.64 3.02 16.77
N MET A 371 -3.70 1.75 17.10
CA MET A 371 -4.89 0.92 16.97
C MET A 371 -5.06 0.14 18.26
N THR A 372 -6.30 0.00 18.73
CA THR A 372 -6.62 -0.82 19.88
C THR A 372 -7.20 -2.15 19.42
N VAL A 373 -6.48 -3.23 19.70
CA VAL A 373 -6.95 -4.60 19.44
C VAL A 373 -7.85 -5.02 20.61
N PRO A 374 -9.08 -5.55 20.33
CA PRO A 374 -10.03 -5.87 21.36
C PRO A 374 -9.52 -6.93 22.34
N GLN A 375 -10.17 -7.02 23.51
CA GLN A 375 -9.92 -8.06 24.50
C GLN A 375 -10.14 -9.45 23.88
N GLY A 376 -9.22 -10.37 24.16
CA GLY A 376 -9.21 -11.69 23.53
C GLY A 376 -8.52 -11.75 22.17
N GLY A 377 -8.04 -10.62 21.67
CA GLY A 377 -7.35 -10.54 20.39
C GLY A 377 -8.29 -10.44 19.18
N TRP A 378 -7.73 -10.58 18.00
CA TRP A 378 -8.47 -10.51 16.74
C TRP A 378 -7.85 -11.42 15.67
N THR A 379 -8.72 -12.02 14.84
CA THR A 379 -8.33 -12.75 13.63
C THR A 379 -9.13 -12.19 12.45
N PRO A 380 -8.47 -11.68 11.39
CA PRO A 380 -9.09 -11.06 10.23
C PRO A 380 -10.02 -11.97 9.43
#